data_1e79de126cf0d5625d674d51ae217b71
#
_entry.id   1e79de126cf0d5625d674d51ae217b71
#
_cell.length_a   1.000
_cell.length_b   1.000
_cell.length_c   1.000
_cell.angle_alpha   90.00
_cell.angle_beta   90.00
_cell.angle_gamma   90.00
#
_symmetry.space_group_name_H-M   'P 1'
#
loop_
_entity.id
_entity.type
_entity.pdbx_description
1 polymer ?
#
loop_
_entity_poly.entity_id
_entity_poly.type
_entity_poly.pdbx_seq_one_letter_code
_entity_poly.pdbx_strand_id
1 'polypeptide(L)'
;MSEQTGKRDIVGIIRKLVELAMPDLRHYYRMTRKARVAAVYASDGEYFCDVQPLRNDESADPKEPLVPRVALPVLWGGPDRGVVCPPVTGALCDLSYYDGDPNYPFISNIRWGGGMSAPKAALNEFVIQLENGVEIRIDKEKRVVTLTPQDVRTEAGKGWTVKAGDNAIIQAGKEATLQAGSVSHIIAPLINLQGRVVCKSFDGTGKGKAEFEGDVVIRGNQEVTGDTTTGGSSRVNGDSWAGSRSGGSCPH
;
A
#
# COMPACT_ATOMS: atom_id res chain seq x y z
N MET A 1 49.85 39.75 -49.96
CA MET A 1 49.03 39.71 -48.73
C MET A 1 47.52 39.86 -48.96
N SER A 2 47.01 39.92 -50.18
CA SER A 2 45.57 40.07 -50.49
C SER A 2 44.75 38.81 -50.70
N GLU A 3 45.37 37.63 -50.92
CA GLU A 3 44.65 36.40 -51.18
C GLU A 3 44.07 35.72 -49.94
N GLN A 4 44.59 35.98 -48.78
CA GLN A 4 44.06 35.35 -47.53
C GLN A 4 42.79 36.01 -47.00
N THR A 5 42.53 37.24 -47.30
CA THR A 5 41.34 37.99 -46.85
C THR A 5 40.09 37.54 -47.62
N GLY A 6 40.24 37.30 -48.95
CA GLY A 6 39.13 36.83 -49.77
C GLY A 6 38.67 35.38 -49.46
N LYS A 7 39.61 34.49 -49.11
CA LYS A 7 39.23 33.10 -48.69
C LYS A 7 38.50 33.06 -47.37
N ARG A 8 38.80 33.96 -46.41
CA ARG A 8 38.07 34.03 -45.14
C ARG A 8 36.66 34.54 -45.33
N ASP A 9 36.44 35.49 -46.21
CA ASP A 9 35.11 36.00 -46.52
C ASP A 9 34.24 34.96 -47.23
N ILE A 10 34.77 34.19 -48.17
CA ILE A 10 34.04 33.14 -48.87
C ILE A 10 33.63 32.02 -47.91
N VAL A 11 34.51 31.57 -47.00
CA VAL A 11 34.15 30.57 -45.97
C VAL A 11 33.09 31.10 -45.02
N GLY A 12 33.15 32.40 -44.66
CA GLY A 12 32.11 33.04 -43.84
C GLY A 12 30.76 33.14 -44.54
N ILE A 13 30.77 33.43 -45.84
CA ILE A 13 29.56 33.45 -46.68
C ILE A 13 29.00 32.05 -46.86
N ILE A 14 29.82 31.04 -47.15
CA ILE A 14 29.37 29.66 -47.24
C ILE A 14 28.81 29.18 -45.94
N ARG A 15 29.44 29.48 -44.79
CA ARG A 15 28.91 29.13 -43.48
C ARG A 15 27.54 29.76 -43.23
N LYS A 16 27.36 31.05 -43.53
CA LYS A 16 26.06 31.73 -43.43
C LYS A 16 25.01 31.17 -44.37
N LEU A 17 25.39 30.81 -45.60
CA LEU A 17 24.48 30.14 -46.54
C LEU A 17 24.06 28.78 -46.08
N VAL A 18 24.97 27.98 -45.51
CA VAL A 18 24.65 26.66 -44.92
C VAL A 18 23.78 26.82 -43.70
N GLU A 19 24.05 27.83 -42.83
CA GLU A 19 23.20 28.11 -41.64
C GLU A 19 21.80 28.59 -42.05
N LEU A 20 21.66 29.33 -43.14
CA LEU A 20 20.38 29.77 -43.71
C LEU A 20 19.63 28.68 -44.47
N ALA A 21 20.36 27.77 -45.12
CA ALA A 21 19.79 26.66 -45.88
C ALA A 21 19.47 25.43 -45.02
N MET A 22 20.12 25.30 -43.87
CA MET A 22 19.75 24.24 -42.88
C MET A 22 18.67 24.80 -41.98
N PRO A 23 17.42 24.31 -42.11
CA PRO A 23 16.41 24.60 -41.14
C PRO A 23 16.89 24.14 -39.75
N ASP A 24 16.59 24.90 -38.72
CA ASP A 24 16.88 24.46 -37.35
C ASP A 24 16.16 23.15 -37.11
N LEU A 25 16.90 22.06 -37.28
CA LEU A 25 16.37 20.70 -37.16
C LEU A 25 15.64 20.49 -35.81
N ARG A 26 15.94 21.30 -34.80
CA ARG A 26 15.25 21.29 -33.53
C ARG A 26 13.76 21.63 -33.60
N HIS A 27 13.35 22.39 -34.64
CA HIS A 27 11.93 22.68 -34.87
C HIS A 27 11.17 21.49 -35.47
N TYR A 28 11.88 20.59 -36.16
CA TYR A 28 11.29 19.46 -36.87
C TYR A 28 11.59 18.11 -36.19
N TYR A 29 12.67 18.05 -35.41
CA TYR A 29 13.10 16.82 -34.76
C TYR A 29 13.59 17.10 -33.34
N ARG A 30 12.93 16.49 -32.38
CA ARG A 30 13.23 16.62 -30.95
C ARG A 30 13.87 15.36 -30.41
N MET A 31 14.98 15.50 -29.73
CA MET A 31 15.61 14.42 -28.96
C MET A 31 15.09 14.42 -27.54
N THR A 32 15.21 13.28 -26.87
CA THR A 32 14.94 13.16 -25.42
C THR A 32 15.79 14.15 -24.65
N ARG A 33 15.19 14.85 -23.70
CA ARG A 33 15.84 15.86 -22.89
C ARG A 33 15.36 15.82 -21.44
N LYS A 34 16.16 16.40 -20.55
CA LYS A 34 15.76 16.59 -19.17
C LYS A 34 14.60 17.59 -19.10
N ALA A 35 13.65 17.31 -18.23
CA ALA A 35 12.56 18.22 -17.88
C ALA A 35 12.21 18.10 -16.40
N ARG A 36 11.45 19.07 -15.92
CA ARG A 36 10.93 19.10 -14.55
C ARG A 36 9.43 19.21 -14.60
N VAL A 37 8.76 18.42 -13.79
CA VAL A 37 7.30 18.46 -13.63
C VAL A 37 6.92 19.81 -13.00
N ALA A 38 6.13 20.60 -13.71
CA ALA A 38 5.65 21.92 -13.28
C ALA A 38 4.27 21.83 -12.63
N ALA A 39 3.38 21.01 -13.18
CA ALA A 39 2.06 20.74 -12.63
C ALA A 39 1.63 19.31 -12.97
N VAL A 40 0.76 18.73 -12.14
CA VAL A 40 0.24 17.37 -12.33
C VAL A 40 -1.29 17.43 -12.29
N TYR A 41 -1.92 16.76 -13.21
CA TYR A 41 -3.37 16.70 -13.33
C TYR A 41 -3.84 15.25 -13.28
N ALA A 42 -4.83 14.98 -12.44
CA ALA A 42 -5.58 13.75 -12.46
C ALA A 42 -6.97 14.06 -13.04
N SER A 43 -7.38 13.32 -14.04
CA SER A 43 -8.74 13.38 -14.59
C SER A 43 -9.21 11.98 -14.91
N ASP A 44 -10.49 11.79 -15.13
CA ASP A 44 -11.17 10.51 -15.29
C ASP A 44 -10.46 9.52 -16.23
N GLY A 45 -9.48 8.79 -15.70
CA GLY A 45 -8.71 7.77 -16.43
C GLY A 45 -7.53 8.28 -17.25
N GLU A 46 -7.30 9.60 -17.34
CA GLU A 46 -6.15 10.17 -18.04
C GLU A 46 -5.29 10.99 -17.09
N TYR A 47 -4.00 10.73 -17.08
CA TYR A 47 -3.03 11.41 -16.22
C TYR A 47 -2.03 12.18 -17.06
N PHE A 48 -1.96 13.48 -16.82
CA PHE A 48 -1.08 14.40 -17.53
C PHE A 48 -0.26 15.22 -16.56
N CYS A 49 0.82 15.76 -17.05
CA CYS A 49 1.54 16.82 -16.37
C CYS A 49 2.03 17.88 -17.35
N ASP A 50 2.26 19.08 -16.84
CA ASP A 50 3.01 20.10 -17.55
C ASP A 50 4.47 19.98 -17.16
N VAL A 51 5.37 20.08 -18.14
CA VAL A 51 6.79 19.93 -17.90
C VAL A 51 7.57 21.13 -18.43
N GLN A 52 8.53 21.59 -17.63
CA GLN A 52 9.50 22.61 -18.03
C GLN A 52 10.75 21.92 -18.56
N PRO A 53 11.08 22.07 -19.83
CA PRO A 53 12.34 21.60 -20.38
C PRO A 53 13.54 22.24 -19.69
N LEU A 54 14.58 21.43 -19.43
CA LEU A 54 15.78 21.84 -18.72
C LEU A 54 17.00 21.76 -19.63
N ARG A 55 18.02 22.52 -19.24
CA ARG A 55 19.39 22.34 -19.71
C ARG A 55 20.05 21.13 -19.04
N ASN A 56 21.24 20.77 -19.49
CA ASN A 56 21.99 19.65 -18.91
C ASN A 56 22.39 19.87 -17.45
N ASP A 57 22.54 21.13 -17.03
CA ASP A 57 22.81 21.57 -15.64
C ASP A 57 21.55 21.62 -14.76
N GLU A 58 20.40 21.17 -15.28
CA GLU A 58 19.09 21.19 -14.63
C GLU A 58 18.49 22.57 -14.36
N SER A 59 19.08 23.63 -14.92
CA SER A 59 18.44 24.94 -14.98
C SER A 59 17.33 24.97 -16.03
N ALA A 60 16.30 25.78 -15.82
CA ALA A 60 15.26 25.98 -16.82
C ALA A 60 15.85 26.51 -18.13
N ASP A 61 15.44 25.96 -19.26
CA ASP A 61 15.87 26.43 -20.57
C ASP A 61 15.00 27.63 -20.99
N PRO A 62 15.52 28.89 -21.01
CA PRO A 62 14.71 30.06 -21.34
C PRO A 62 14.29 30.10 -22.80
N LYS A 63 14.87 29.27 -23.65
CA LYS A 63 14.52 29.17 -25.07
C LYS A 63 13.40 28.17 -25.34
N GLU A 64 13.00 27.40 -24.34
CA GLU A 64 11.99 26.36 -24.47
C GLU A 64 10.79 26.71 -23.59
N PRO A 65 9.61 26.81 -24.17
CA PRO A 65 8.40 27.05 -23.40
C PRO A 65 8.02 25.82 -22.55
N LEU A 66 7.15 26.05 -21.59
CA LEU A 66 6.47 24.98 -20.88
C LEU A 66 5.72 24.08 -21.87
N VAL A 67 5.87 22.78 -21.75
CA VAL A 67 5.14 21.80 -22.56
C VAL A 67 3.94 21.32 -21.77
N PRO A 68 2.71 21.68 -22.16
CA PRO A 68 1.52 21.34 -21.43
C PRO A 68 0.99 19.93 -21.77
N ARG A 69 0.24 19.34 -20.84
CA ARG A 69 -0.53 18.11 -21.04
C ARG A 69 0.28 16.94 -21.61
N VAL A 70 1.47 16.72 -21.08
CA VAL A 70 2.31 15.60 -21.47
C VAL A 70 1.83 14.33 -20.77
N ALA A 71 1.64 13.24 -21.53
CA ALA A 71 1.21 11.95 -20.99
C ALA A 71 2.25 11.37 -20.03
N LEU A 72 1.78 10.82 -18.93
CA LEU A 72 2.62 10.13 -17.94
C LEU A 72 2.97 8.71 -18.38
N PRO A 73 4.16 8.22 -18.06
CA PRO A 73 4.50 6.82 -18.28
C PRO A 73 3.66 5.93 -17.34
N VAL A 74 3.22 4.80 -17.86
CA VAL A 74 2.55 3.77 -17.09
C VAL A 74 3.42 2.51 -17.09
N LEU A 75 3.58 1.89 -15.91
CA LEU A 75 4.32 0.62 -15.82
C LEU A 75 3.54 -0.52 -16.48
N TRP A 76 2.24 -0.47 -16.37
CA TRP A 76 1.32 -1.45 -16.93
C TRP A 76 -0.06 -0.81 -17.05
N GLY A 77 -0.73 -0.99 -18.18
CA GLY A 77 -2.03 -0.38 -18.46
C GLY A 77 -2.90 -1.21 -19.40
N GLY A 78 -4.18 -0.94 -19.40
CA GLY A 78 -5.22 -1.52 -20.25
C GLY A 78 -6.59 -1.02 -19.81
N PRO A 79 -7.70 -1.43 -20.45
CA PRO A 79 -9.03 -1.05 -20.01
C PRO A 79 -9.26 -1.42 -18.54
N ASP A 80 -9.49 -0.43 -17.70
CA ASP A 80 -9.68 -0.55 -16.23
C ASP A 80 -8.57 -1.30 -15.49
N ARG A 81 -7.33 -1.28 -16.03
CA ARG A 81 -6.17 -1.97 -15.46
C ARG A 81 -4.95 -1.08 -15.51
N GLY A 82 -4.16 -1.09 -14.45
CA GLY A 82 -2.90 -0.37 -14.46
C GLY A 82 -2.32 -0.10 -13.09
N VAL A 83 -1.12 0.47 -13.11
CA VAL A 83 -0.46 1.05 -11.94
C VAL A 83 -0.36 2.55 -12.20
N VAL A 84 -0.98 3.33 -11.33
CA VAL A 84 -0.99 4.78 -11.40
C VAL A 84 -0.21 5.34 -10.22
N CYS A 85 0.84 6.10 -10.51
CA CYS A 85 1.64 6.81 -9.52
C CYS A 85 2.03 8.16 -10.12
N PRO A 86 1.18 9.20 -10.00
CA PRO A 86 1.50 10.52 -10.50
C PRO A 86 2.73 11.09 -9.79
N PRO A 87 3.66 11.72 -10.52
CA PRO A 87 4.82 12.34 -9.91
C PRO A 87 4.41 13.58 -9.09
N VAL A 88 5.27 13.97 -8.16
CA VAL A 88 5.12 15.25 -7.48
C VAL A 88 5.66 16.39 -8.33
N THR A 89 5.10 17.59 -8.16
CA THR A 89 5.64 18.82 -8.74
C THR A 89 7.10 19.01 -8.33
N GLY A 90 7.96 19.34 -9.27
CA GLY A 90 9.40 19.47 -9.08
C GLY A 90 10.20 18.21 -9.43
N ALA A 91 9.56 17.04 -9.60
CA ALA A 91 10.23 15.82 -10.00
C ALA A 91 10.93 15.98 -11.36
N LEU A 92 12.12 15.39 -11.49
CA LEU A 92 12.82 15.34 -12.77
C LEU A 92 12.25 14.20 -13.63
N CYS A 93 12.22 14.47 -14.94
CA CYS A 93 11.76 13.49 -15.91
C CYS A 93 12.54 13.58 -17.21
N ASP A 94 12.40 12.57 -18.05
CA ASP A 94 12.91 12.54 -19.41
C ASP A 94 11.75 12.81 -20.36
N LEU A 95 11.73 13.99 -20.96
CA LEU A 95 10.78 14.39 -21.99
C LEU A 95 11.26 13.85 -23.35
N SER A 96 10.45 13.01 -23.94
CA SER A 96 10.69 12.39 -25.25
C SER A 96 9.57 12.71 -26.22
N TYR A 97 9.78 12.39 -27.49
CA TYR A 97 8.86 12.71 -28.57
C TYR A 97 8.72 11.51 -29.50
N TYR A 98 7.50 11.12 -29.84
CA TYR A 98 7.26 10.05 -30.81
C TYR A 98 7.84 10.45 -32.17
N ASP A 99 8.67 9.59 -32.73
CA ASP A 99 9.39 9.84 -33.99
C ASP A 99 10.16 11.16 -34.03
N GLY A 100 10.43 11.75 -32.87
CA GLY A 100 11.06 13.06 -32.76
C GLY A 100 10.15 14.25 -33.08
N ASP A 101 8.86 14.02 -33.35
CA ASP A 101 7.90 15.08 -33.66
C ASP A 101 7.56 15.90 -32.40
N PRO A 102 7.85 17.24 -32.40
CA PRO A 102 7.55 18.10 -31.27
C PRO A 102 6.07 18.14 -30.84
N ASN A 103 5.15 17.77 -31.71
CA ASN A 103 3.71 17.74 -31.42
C ASN A 103 3.26 16.53 -30.60
N TYR A 104 4.13 15.51 -30.45
CA TYR A 104 3.80 14.28 -29.74
C TYR A 104 4.77 14.04 -28.56
N PRO A 105 4.75 14.94 -27.54
CA PRO A 105 5.58 14.79 -26.36
C PRO A 105 5.03 13.70 -25.43
N PHE A 106 5.92 12.97 -24.79
CA PHE A 106 5.59 12.04 -23.73
C PHE A 106 6.73 11.97 -22.70
N ILE A 107 6.42 11.60 -21.47
CA ILE A 107 7.44 11.32 -20.47
C ILE A 107 7.84 9.85 -20.60
N SER A 108 9.12 9.62 -20.91
CA SER A 108 9.67 8.26 -21.01
C SER A 108 10.15 7.71 -19.67
N ASN A 109 10.51 8.57 -18.74
CA ASN A 109 11.02 8.16 -17.43
C ASN A 109 10.86 9.28 -16.40
N ILE A 110 10.73 8.90 -15.12
CA ILE A 110 10.77 9.80 -13.97
C ILE A 110 12.01 9.47 -13.15
N ARG A 111 12.73 10.49 -12.71
CA ARG A 111 14.02 10.34 -12.02
C ARG A 111 14.05 11.07 -10.70
N TRP A 112 14.84 10.56 -9.79
CA TRP A 112 15.23 11.29 -8.61
C TRP A 112 16.27 12.34 -8.98
N GLY A 113 16.24 13.48 -8.32
CA GLY A 113 17.13 14.60 -8.54
C GLY A 113 16.49 15.90 -8.08
N GLY A 114 17.14 17.05 -8.34
CA GLY A 114 16.61 18.35 -7.96
C GLY A 114 16.36 18.51 -6.44
N GLY A 115 17.14 17.83 -5.59
CA GLY A 115 16.96 17.83 -4.13
C GLY A 115 16.00 16.75 -3.59
N MET A 116 15.41 15.92 -4.47
CA MET A 116 14.57 14.79 -4.08
C MET A 116 15.44 13.53 -3.94
N SER A 117 15.29 12.82 -2.84
CA SER A 117 16.00 11.56 -2.58
C SER A 117 15.10 10.35 -2.80
N ALA A 118 15.70 9.27 -3.27
CA ALA A 118 15.03 7.97 -3.34
C ALA A 118 14.63 7.46 -1.96
N PRO A 119 13.62 6.59 -1.86
CA PRO A 119 13.38 5.81 -0.67
C PRO A 119 14.66 5.08 -0.24
N LYS A 120 14.89 4.99 1.06
CA LYS A 120 16.05 4.27 1.59
C LYS A 120 15.81 2.77 1.45
N ALA A 121 16.65 2.10 0.70
CA ALA A 121 16.62 0.65 0.50
C ALA A 121 18.04 0.09 0.40
N ALA A 122 18.24 -1.12 0.87
CA ALA A 122 19.45 -1.89 0.58
C ALA A 122 19.39 -2.50 -0.83
N LEU A 123 20.53 -3.01 -1.33
CA LEU A 123 20.61 -3.56 -2.69
C LEU A 123 19.65 -4.72 -2.97
N ASN A 124 19.28 -5.46 -1.93
CA ASN A 124 18.42 -6.64 -2.02
C ASN A 124 17.00 -6.39 -1.47
N GLU A 125 16.57 -5.14 -1.48
CA GLU A 125 15.24 -4.73 -1.03
C GLU A 125 14.42 -4.18 -2.18
N PHE A 126 13.11 -4.37 -2.10
CA PHE A 126 12.13 -3.75 -2.99
C PHE A 126 11.21 -2.89 -2.15
N VAL A 127 11.06 -1.61 -2.52
CA VAL A 127 10.29 -0.62 -1.74
C VAL A 127 9.36 0.14 -2.66
N ILE A 128 8.09 0.17 -2.31
CA ILE A 128 7.09 1.10 -2.83
C ILE A 128 6.76 2.04 -1.67
N GLN A 129 7.15 3.28 -1.76
CA GLN A 129 6.95 4.28 -0.71
C GLN A 129 6.21 5.48 -1.28
N LEU A 130 5.11 5.87 -0.66
CA LEU A 130 4.39 7.10 -0.99
C LEU A 130 5.01 8.29 -0.24
N GLU A 131 5.27 8.11 1.06
CA GLU A 131 5.92 9.06 1.95
C GLU A 131 6.58 8.32 3.12
N ASN A 132 7.31 9.03 3.96
CA ASN A 132 7.95 8.41 5.12
C ASN A 132 6.92 7.78 6.06
N GLY A 133 7.06 6.46 6.28
CA GLY A 133 6.15 5.69 7.13
C GLY A 133 4.93 5.13 6.40
N VAL A 134 4.81 5.35 5.08
CA VAL A 134 3.76 4.73 4.24
C VAL A 134 4.43 3.95 3.13
N GLU A 135 4.63 2.66 3.35
CA GLU A 135 5.36 1.82 2.41
C GLU A 135 4.92 0.36 2.39
N ILE A 136 5.17 -0.29 1.28
CA ILE A 136 5.19 -1.75 1.13
C ILE A 136 6.62 -2.12 0.78
N ARG A 137 7.22 -2.99 1.57
CA ARG A 137 8.63 -3.38 1.45
C ARG A 137 8.78 -4.89 1.42
N ILE A 138 9.66 -5.37 0.55
CA ILE A 138 10.26 -6.70 0.68
C ILE A 138 11.69 -6.46 1.17
N ASP A 139 11.96 -6.80 2.42
CA ASP A 139 13.27 -6.53 3.04
C ASP A 139 14.34 -7.57 2.66
N LYS A 140 15.56 -7.34 3.14
CA LYS A 140 16.71 -8.22 2.88
C LYS A 140 16.52 -9.63 3.42
N GLU A 141 15.69 -9.83 4.45
CA GLU A 141 15.28 -11.13 4.99
C GLU A 141 14.08 -11.74 4.23
N LYS A 142 13.64 -11.14 3.12
CA LYS A 142 12.51 -11.57 2.27
C LYS A 142 11.16 -11.51 2.97
N ARG A 143 11.00 -10.66 3.96
CA ARG A 143 9.71 -10.41 4.62
C ARG A 143 8.95 -9.33 3.85
N VAL A 144 7.66 -9.54 3.67
CA VAL A 144 6.75 -8.51 3.14
C VAL A 144 6.24 -7.68 4.33
N VAL A 145 6.56 -6.41 4.33
CA VAL A 145 6.21 -5.46 5.38
C VAL A 145 5.31 -4.38 4.80
N THR A 146 4.15 -4.19 5.39
CA THR A 146 3.27 -3.05 5.10
C THR A 146 3.28 -2.12 6.29
N LEU A 147 3.62 -0.86 6.09
CA LEU A 147 3.72 0.15 7.12
C LEU A 147 2.83 1.35 6.77
N THR A 148 2.02 1.80 7.71
CA THR A 148 1.22 3.02 7.60
C THR A 148 0.90 3.55 9.02
N PRO A 149 0.89 4.87 9.23
CA PRO A 149 0.40 5.47 10.48
C PRO A 149 -1.15 5.50 10.54
N GLN A 150 -1.82 5.09 9.48
CA GLN A 150 -3.27 5.04 9.35
C GLN A 150 -3.76 3.58 9.26
N ASP A 151 -4.88 3.37 8.67
CA ASP A 151 -5.54 2.08 8.59
C ASP A 151 -5.02 1.22 7.43
N VAL A 152 -5.03 -0.10 7.62
CA VAL A 152 -4.89 -1.08 6.54
C VAL A 152 -6.22 -1.79 6.38
N ARG A 153 -6.83 -1.69 5.20
CA ARG A 153 -8.10 -2.33 4.87
C ARG A 153 -7.91 -3.40 3.80
N THR A 154 -8.36 -4.61 4.08
CA THR A 154 -8.37 -5.71 3.13
C THR A 154 -9.79 -6.22 2.98
N GLU A 155 -10.30 -6.23 1.75
CA GLU A 155 -11.65 -6.73 1.43
C GLU A 155 -11.55 -7.83 0.38
N ALA A 156 -12.29 -8.92 0.57
CA ALA A 156 -12.40 -10.00 -0.40
C ALA A 156 -13.88 -10.31 -0.65
N GLY A 157 -14.32 -10.28 -1.90
CA GLY A 157 -15.71 -10.52 -2.28
C GLY A 157 -16.18 -11.96 -2.04
N LYS A 158 -15.26 -12.92 -1.86
CA LYS A 158 -15.58 -14.33 -1.60
C LYS A 158 -14.84 -14.88 -0.40
N GLY A 159 -13.56 -15.10 -0.50
CA GLY A 159 -12.78 -15.77 0.53
C GLY A 159 -11.45 -15.07 0.78
N TRP A 160 -11.03 -15.09 2.03
CA TRP A 160 -9.73 -14.62 2.46
C TRP A 160 -9.07 -15.71 3.31
N THR A 161 -7.88 -16.14 2.91
CA THR A 161 -7.16 -17.22 3.58
C THR A 161 -5.79 -16.75 4.01
N VAL A 162 -5.47 -16.95 5.28
CA VAL A 162 -4.12 -16.73 5.83
C VAL A 162 -3.57 -18.08 6.27
N LYS A 163 -2.40 -18.44 5.76
CA LYS A 163 -1.68 -19.67 6.15
C LYS A 163 -0.26 -19.31 6.52
N ALA A 164 0.13 -19.60 7.74
CA ALA A 164 1.50 -19.49 8.23
C ALA A 164 2.06 -20.90 8.50
N GLY A 165 3.34 -21.13 8.18
CA GLY A 165 4.02 -22.39 8.47
C GLY A 165 4.24 -22.59 9.97
N ASP A 166 4.56 -21.50 10.67
CA ASP A 166 4.87 -21.53 12.10
C ASP A 166 3.83 -20.74 12.90
N ASN A 167 3.91 -19.43 12.92
CA ASN A 167 3.10 -18.60 13.80
C ASN A 167 2.28 -17.58 13.03
N ALA A 168 1.04 -17.37 13.46
CA ALA A 168 0.21 -16.21 13.09
C ALA A 168 -0.08 -15.41 14.36
N ILE A 169 0.28 -14.12 14.38
CA ILE A 169 0.10 -13.24 15.53
C ILE A 169 -0.82 -12.10 15.13
N ILE A 170 -1.89 -11.91 15.90
CA ILE A 170 -2.79 -10.76 15.78
C ILE A 170 -2.72 -9.99 17.10
N GLN A 171 -2.29 -8.74 17.05
CA GLN A 171 -2.16 -7.91 18.24
C GLN A 171 -2.86 -6.57 17.99
N ALA A 172 -3.72 -6.18 18.90
CA ALA A 172 -4.41 -4.90 18.88
C ALA A 172 -4.20 -4.17 20.23
N GLY A 173 -3.95 -2.86 20.17
CA GLY A 173 -3.76 -2.04 21.37
C GLY A 173 -5.04 -1.79 22.18
N LYS A 174 -6.20 -1.91 21.52
CA LYS A 174 -7.52 -1.68 22.15
C LYS A 174 -8.44 -2.88 21.98
N GLU A 175 -8.84 -3.17 20.77
CA GLU A 175 -9.86 -4.17 20.48
C GLU A 175 -9.49 -5.00 19.24
N ALA A 176 -9.70 -6.30 19.31
CA ALA A 176 -9.67 -7.19 18.17
C ALA A 176 -11.01 -7.89 18.06
N THR A 177 -11.71 -7.71 16.94
CA THR A 177 -13.04 -8.29 16.71
C THR A 177 -12.96 -9.38 15.64
N LEU A 178 -13.45 -10.58 15.97
CA LEU A 178 -13.69 -11.66 15.02
C LEU A 178 -15.19 -11.92 14.96
N GLN A 179 -15.82 -11.62 13.84
CA GLN A 179 -17.26 -11.77 13.63
C GLN A 179 -17.54 -12.69 12.45
N ALA A 180 -18.41 -13.66 12.63
CA ALA A 180 -18.92 -14.52 11.58
C ALA A 180 -20.45 -14.51 11.59
N GLY A 181 -21.06 -14.48 10.42
CA GLY A 181 -22.53 -14.50 10.30
C GLY A 181 -23.18 -15.83 10.69
N SER A 182 -22.42 -16.91 10.73
CA SER A 182 -22.90 -18.24 11.06
C SER A 182 -22.01 -18.90 12.13
N VAL A 183 -20.81 -19.32 11.78
CA VAL A 183 -19.96 -20.12 12.68
C VAL A 183 -18.53 -19.60 12.65
N SER A 184 -17.90 -19.47 13.81
CA SER A 184 -16.46 -19.25 13.96
C SER A 184 -15.84 -20.48 14.64
N HIS A 185 -14.88 -21.13 13.97
CA HIS A 185 -14.15 -22.29 14.52
C HIS A 185 -12.78 -21.87 15.02
N ILE A 186 -12.47 -22.21 16.27
CA ILE A 186 -11.11 -22.10 16.84
C ILE A 186 -10.70 -23.53 17.22
N ILE A 187 -9.72 -24.08 16.50
CA ILE A 187 -9.29 -25.47 16.67
C ILE A 187 -7.82 -25.49 17.02
N ALA A 188 -7.49 -25.99 18.19
CA ALA A 188 -6.10 -26.15 18.64
C ALA A 188 -6.07 -27.26 19.74
N PRO A 189 -4.92 -27.94 19.92
CA PRO A 189 -4.75 -28.87 21.07
C PRO A 189 -4.89 -28.16 22.42
N LEU A 190 -4.55 -26.88 22.49
CA LEU A 190 -4.73 -26.03 23.67
C LEU A 190 -5.24 -24.64 23.24
N ILE A 191 -6.32 -24.19 23.85
CA ILE A 191 -6.85 -22.83 23.71
C ILE A 191 -6.71 -22.15 25.06
N ASN A 192 -5.83 -21.13 25.14
CA ASN A 192 -5.61 -20.37 26.36
C ASN A 192 -6.35 -19.01 26.25
N LEU A 193 -7.36 -18.81 27.10
CA LEU A 193 -8.12 -17.56 27.17
C LEU A 193 -7.79 -16.86 28.49
N GLN A 194 -7.18 -15.69 28.42
CA GLN A 194 -6.82 -14.88 29.59
C GLN A 194 -7.75 -13.69 29.68
N GLY A 195 -8.40 -13.51 30.80
CA GLY A 195 -9.34 -12.43 31.04
C GLY A 195 -10.76 -12.93 31.36
N ARG A 196 -11.73 -12.04 31.25
CA ARG A 196 -13.14 -12.36 31.49
C ARG A 196 -13.78 -12.90 30.18
N VAL A 197 -14.27 -14.12 30.21
CA VAL A 197 -15.03 -14.71 29.10
C VAL A 197 -16.53 -14.53 29.36
N VAL A 198 -17.26 -13.96 28.40
CA VAL A 198 -18.69 -13.71 28.49
C VAL A 198 -19.38 -14.32 27.27
N CYS A 199 -20.32 -15.23 27.48
CA CYS A 199 -21.17 -15.79 26.44
C CYS A 199 -22.52 -15.06 26.41
N LYS A 200 -22.81 -14.36 25.30
CA LYS A 200 -24.09 -13.69 25.05
C LYS A 200 -24.77 -14.31 23.84
N SER A 201 -26.08 -14.07 23.67
CA SER A 201 -26.76 -14.40 22.42
C SER A 201 -26.14 -13.64 21.23
N PHE A 202 -26.34 -14.13 20.02
CA PHE A 202 -25.76 -13.54 18.81
C PHE A 202 -26.18 -12.08 18.59
N ASP A 203 -27.42 -11.75 18.94
CA ASP A 203 -27.97 -10.38 18.88
C ASP A 203 -27.49 -9.47 20.04
N GLY A 204 -26.74 -10.02 21.01
CA GLY A 204 -26.23 -9.32 22.17
C GLY A 204 -27.27 -8.98 23.23
N THR A 205 -28.56 -9.31 23.03
CA THR A 205 -29.68 -8.90 23.90
C THR A 205 -30.05 -9.92 24.96
N GLY A 206 -29.72 -11.19 24.74
CA GLY A 206 -30.08 -12.31 25.60
C GLY A 206 -28.89 -13.00 26.26
N LYS A 207 -29.21 -14.08 27.01
CA LYS A 207 -28.21 -15.00 27.58
C LYS A 207 -27.72 -15.94 26.48
N GLY A 208 -26.42 -16.04 26.27
CA GLY A 208 -25.83 -17.06 25.43
C GLY A 208 -25.75 -18.42 26.15
N LYS A 209 -25.53 -19.46 25.42
CA LYS A 209 -25.26 -20.82 25.93
C LYS A 209 -23.78 -21.14 25.74
N ALA A 210 -23.12 -21.57 26.81
CA ALA A 210 -21.82 -22.24 26.72
C ALA A 210 -22.05 -23.74 26.94
N GLU A 211 -21.58 -24.57 26.02
CA GLU A 211 -21.68 -26.04 26.08
C GLU A 211 -20.28 -26.61 26.10
N PHE A 212 -20.01 -27.48 27.03
CA PHE A 212 -18.73 -28.18 27.19
C PHE A 212 -18.98 -29.68 27.11
N GLU A 213 -18.39 -30.32 26.10
CA GLU A 213 -18.37 -31.79 25.99
C GLU A 213 -17.03 -32.27 26.54
N GLY A 214 -17.04 -32.88 27.72
CA GLY A 214 -15.86 -33.37 28.41
C GLY A 214 -15.80 -32.90 29.86
N ASP A 215 -14.65 -33.09 30.48
CA ASP A 215 -14.43 -32.72 31.87
C ASP A 215 -14.18 -31.21 32.03
N VAL A 216 -14.87 -30.62 33.01
CA VAL A 216 -14.67 -29.23 33.40
C VAL A 216 -14.04 -29.14 34.78
N VAL A 217 -12.85 -28.59 34.89
CA VAL A 217 -12.17 -28.39 36.17
C VAL A 217 -12.15 -26.89 36.52
N ILE A 218 -12.80 -26.52 37.61
CA ILE A 218 -12.83 -25.16 38.12
C ILE A 218 -11.91 -25.09 39.36
N ARG A 219 -10.82 -24.32 39.24
CA ARG A 219 -9.89 -24.06 40.36
C ARG A 219 -10.18 -22.65 40.90
N GLY A 220 -11.13 -22.56 41.80
CA GLY A 220 -11.62 -21.31 42.38
C GLY A 220 -13.08 -21.44 42.78
N ASN A 221 -13.75 -20.32 42.97
CA ASN A 221 -15.16 -20.29 43.35
C ASN A 221 -16.04 -20.35 42.11
N GLN A 222 -17.13 -21.10 42.19
CA GLN A 222 -18.21 -21.11 41.23
C GLN A 222 -19.44 -20.48 41.85
N GLU A 223 -20.00 -19.45 41.17
CA GLU A 223 -21.27 -18.84 41.53
C GLU A 223 -22.31 -19.17 40.45
N VAL A 224 -23.44 -19.72 40.84
CA VAL A 224 -24.58 -20.00 39.95
C VAL A 224 -25.76 -19.18 40.44
N THR A 225 -26.19 -18.21 39.66
CA THR A 225 -27.32 -17.31 40.01
C THR A 225 -28.68 -17.89 39.56
N GLY A 226 -28.72 -19.05 38.98
CA GLY A 226 -29.93 -19.77 38.55
C GLY A 226 -29.93 -21.21 39.02
N ASP A 227 -30.76 -22.03 38.41
CA ASP A 227 -30.92 -23.44 38.75
C ASP A 227 -29.70 -24.27 38.29
N THR A 228 -29.32 -25.25 39.09
CA THR A 228 -28.33 -26.25 38.75
C THR A 228 -29.01 -27.65 38.71
N THR A 229 -28.90 -28.31 37.57
CA THR A 229 -29.39 -29.68 37.41
C THR A 229 -28.20 -30.61 37.19
N THR A 230 -28.12 -31.69 38.01
CA THR A 230 -27.07 -32.68 37.90
C THR A 230 -27.73 -33.99 37.46
N GLY A 231 -27.37 -34.51 36.27
CA GLY A 231 -27.91 -35.76 35.73
C GLY A 231 -27.26 -37.02 36.30
N GLY A 232 -26.24 -36.88 37.14
CA GLY A 232 -25.49 -37.98 37.77
C GLY A 232 -25.29 -37.76 39.26
N SER A 233 -24.26 -38.37 39.83
CA SER A 233 -23.94 -38.22 41.26
C SER A 233 -23.24 -36.87 41.52
N SER A 234 -23.69 -36.15 42.55
CA SER A 234 -23.01 -34.99 43.09
C SER A 234 -22.30 -35.34 44.37
N ARG A 235 -20.98 -35.08 44.47
CA ARG A 235 -20.18 -35.28 45.67
C ARG A 235 -19.63 -33.96 46.17
N VAL A 236 -19.93 -33.61 47.42
CA VAL A 236 -19.38 -32.44 48.10
C VAL A 236 -18.44 -32.93 49.20
N ASN A 237 -17.15 -32.50 49.13
CA ASN A 237 -16.18 -32.73 50.18
C ASN A 237 -16.09 -31.46 51.06
N GLY A 238 -16.90 -31.37 52.06
CA GLY A 238 -17.02 -30.20 52.94
C GLY A 238 -18.46 -29.88 53.30
N ASP A 239 -18.70 -28.72 53.88
CA ASP A 239 -20.03 -28.32 54.30
C ASP A 239 -20.94 -27.98 53.12
N SER A 240 -22.08 -28.62 53.02
CA SER A 240 -23.13 -28.24 52.09
C SER A 240 -24.32 -27.68 52.86
N TRP A 241 -24.63 -26.40 52.63
CA TRP A 241 -25.81 -25.75 53.23
C TRP A 241 -26.90 -25.62 52.15
N ALA A 242 -28.11 -26.07 52.47
CA ALA A 242 -29.29 -25.93 51.63
C ALA A 242 -30.46 -25.34 52.43
N GLY A 243 -31.02 -24.23 51.95
CA GLY A 243 -32.14 -23.53 52.62
C GLY A 243 -33.42 -24.36 52.69
N SER A 244 -33.69 -25.24 51.74
CA SER A 244 -34.71 -26.28 51.81
C SER A 244 -34.33 -27.50 50.94
N ARG A 245 -34.54 -28.69 51.41
CA ARG A 245 -34.45 -29.92 50.63
C ARG A 245 -35.82 -30.55 50.52
N SER A 246 -36.44 -30.57 49.35
CA SER A 246 -37.66 -31.34 49.09
C SER A 246 -37.31 -32.62 48.38
N GLY A 247 -37.59 -33.77 49.02
CA GLY A 247 -37.59 -35.10 48.43
C GLY A 247 -36.23 -35.80 48.37
N GLY A 248 -36.02 -36.72 49.24
CA GLY A 248 -34.94 -37.71 49.21
C GLY A 248 -34.91 -38.46 50.58
N SER A 249 -35.42 -39.65 50.63
CA SER A 249 -35.22 -40.59 51.78
C SER A 249 -33.70 -40.77 51.95
N CYS A 250 -33.19 -40.47 53.16
CA CYS A 250 -31.89 -40.98 53.57
C CYS A 250 -31.96 -42.51 53.67
N PRO A 251 -31.12 -43.29 53.04
CA PRO A 251 -30.89 -44.65 53.45
C PRO A 251 -30.11 -44.66 54.77
N HIS A 252 -30.60 -45.32 55.72
CA HIS A 252 -29.90 -45.69 56.96
C HIS A 252 -28.69 -46.51 56.71
#